data_00cc4438eb77456e10ddf655cb8dcdb8
#
_entry.id   00cc4438eb77456e10ddf655cb8dcdb8
#
_cell.length_a   1.000
_cell.length_b   1.000
_cell.length_c   1.000
_cell.angle_alpha   90.00
_cell.angle_beta   90.00
_cell.angle_gamma   90.00
#
_symmetry.space_group_name_H-M   'P 1'
#
loop_
_entity.id
_entity.type
_entity.pdbx_description
1 polymer ?
#
loop_
_entity_poly.entity_id
_entity_poly.type
_entity_poly.pdbx_seq_one_letter_code
_entity_poly.pdbx_strand_id
1 'polypeptide(L)'
;MALYELLESLGGRSPAVHLVANAVSASALNLGGLAVLYLTPLYAATTRSPVLQHLVHMHFLAAGYLFAWVIAGPDPAPRRPSVPARLVVLGVAIAAHATLSQLMYAGALVDIPVPPDERRGGAALMYYGGDIAELMLAFALIATWRGRPAHRAHSPVG
;
A
#
# COMPACT_ATOMS: atom_id res chain seq x y z
N MET A 1 -14.13 -8.29 9.67
CA MET A 1 -15.52 -8.02 10.09
C MET A 1 -15.59 -6.79 10.98
N ALA A 2 -14.95 -6.76 12.13
CA ALA A 2 -15.11 -5.65 13.09
C ALA A 2 -14.76 -4.24 12.56
N LEU A 3 -13.73 -4.06 11.73
CA LEU A 3 -13.34 -2.73 11.23
C LEU A 3 -14.32 -2.21 10.18
N TYR A 4 -14.81 -3.06 9.31
CA TYR A 4 -15.80 -2.69 8.29
C TYR A 4 -17.14 -2.35 8.93
N GLU A 5 -17.61 -3.16 9.88
CA GLU A 5 -18.82 -2.88 10.66
C GLU A 5 -18.69 -1.59 11.48
N LEU A 6 -17.49 -1.32 12.03
CA LEU A 6 -17.21 -0.07 12.74
C LEU A 6 -17.25 1.13 11.77
N LEU A 7 -16.67 1.00 10.58
CA LEU A 7 -16.68 2.04 9.56
C LEU A 7 -18.10 2.26 8.98
N GLU A 8 -18.88 1.21 8.78
CA GLU A 8 -20.30 1.33 8.41
C GLU A 8 -21.14 1.96 9.51
N SER A 9 -20.89 1.63 10.78
CA SER A 9 -21.61 2.20 11.92
C SER A 9 -21.28 3.68 12.17
N LEU A 10 -20.03 4.09 11.87
CA LEU A 10 -19.54 5.45 12.06
C LEU A 10 -19.84 6.39 10.88
N GLY A 11 -20.11 5.84 9.71
CA GLY A 11 -20.21 6.68 8.51
C GLY A 11 -21.17 6.22 7.44
N GLY A 12 -22.26 5.53 7.79
CA GLY A 12 -23.25 4.96 6.87
C GLY A 12 -23.21 5.53 5.45
N ARG A 13 -22.57 4.85 4.49
CA ARG A 13 -22.45 5.21 3.07
C ARG A 13 -21.72 6.53 2.76
N SER A 14 -20.86 7.02 3.65
CA SER A 14 -20.06 8.21 3.39
C SER A 14 -19.14 8.00 2.17
N PRO A 15 -19.15 8.91 1.18
CA PRO A 15 -18.23 8.84 0.04
C PRO A 15 -16.76 8.86 0.47
N ALA A 16 -16.43 9.40 1.64
CA ALA A 16 -15.10 9.40 2.22
C ALA A 16 -14.61 7.97 2.58
N VAL A 17 -15.47 7.11 3.12
CA VAL A 17 -15.12 5.71 3.44
C VAL A 17 -14.84 4.94 2.15
N HIS A 18 -15.62 5.15 1.09
CA HIS A 18 -15.38 4.53 -0.21
C HIS A 18 -14.10 5.05 -0.88
N LEU A 19 -13.76 6.31 -0.69
CA LEU A 19 -12.52 6.89 -1.21
C LEU A 19 -11.31 6.29 -0.50
N VAL A 20 -11.31 6.21 0.83
CA VAL A 20 -10.18 5.66 1.62
C VAL A 20 -10.03 4.15 1.40
N ALA A 21 -11.13 3.42 1.22
CA ALA A 21 -11.12 1.98 0.94
C ALA A 21 -10.82 1.63 -0.53
N ASN A 22 -10.42 2.60 -1.36
CA ASN A 22 -10.02 2.35 -2.74
C ASN A 22 -8.51 2.02 -2.82
N ALA A 23 -8.15 1.06 -3.67
CA ALA A 23 -6.76 0.64 -3.87
C ALA A 23 -5.82 1.81 -4.28
N VAL A 24 -6.31 2.73 -5.09
CA VAL A 24 -5.54 3.91 -5.52
C VAL A 24 -5.30 4.86 -4.33
N SER A 25 -6.31 5.11 -3.52
CA SER A 25 -6.18 5.99 -2.34
C SER A 25 -5.28 5.39 -1.28
N ALA A 26 -5.38 4.07 -1.04
CA ALA A 26 -4.51 3.37 -0.11
C ALA A 26 -3.04 3.41 -0.59
N SER A 27 -2.80 3.22 -1.90
CA SER A 27 -1.47 3.39 -2.50
C SER A 27 -0.96 4.81 -2.35
N ALA A 28 -1.79 5.81 -2.62
CA ALA A 28 -1.42 7.22 -2.50
C ALA A 28 -1.06 7.60 -1.05
N LEU A 29 -1.79 7.08 -0.05
CA LEU A 29 -1.46 7.30 1.36
C LEU A 29 -0.13 6.65 1.74
N ASN A 30 0.12 5.44 1.29
CA ASN A 30 1.35 4.70 1.60
C ASN A 30 2.56 5.31 0.88
N LEU A 31 2.53 5.39 -0.44
CA LEU A 31 3.63 5.91 -1.26
C LEU A 31 3.81 7.43 -1.11
N GLY A 32 2.71 8.17 -1.02
CA GLY A 32 2.74 9.61 -0.77
C GLY A 32 3.36 9.93 0.57
N GLY A 33 3.04 9.16 1.61
CA GLY A 33 3.69 9.25 2.92
C GLY A 33 5.20 9.05 2.84
N LEU A 34 5.66 8.02 2.10
CA LEU A 34 7.09 7.76 1.88
C LEU A 34 7.76 8.92 1.10
N ALA A 35 7.11 9.39 0.05
CA ALA A 35 7.63 10.51 -0.73
C ALA A 35 7.75 11.78 0.14
N VAL A 36 6.73 12.11 0.91
CA VAL A 36 6.78 13.26 1.84
C VAL A 36 7.87 13.06 2.90
N LEU A 37 8.01 11.86 3.45
CA LEU A 37 9.02 11.59 4.47
C LEU A 37 10.45 11.81 3.95
N TYR A 38 10.78 11.30 2.78
CA TYR A 38 12.15 11.23 2.29
C TYR A 38 12.54 12.32 1.31
N LEU A 39 11.57 12.91 0.57
CA LEU A 39 11.82 13.99 -0.38
C LEU A 39 11.62 15.39 0.23
N THR A 40 11.29 15.47 1.52
CA THR A 40 11.15 16.73 2.26
C THR A 40 11.94 16.68 3.56
N PRO A 41 12.16 17.82 4.26
CA PRO A 41 12.85 17.84 5.56
C PRO A 41 12.13 17.09 6.69
N LEU A 42 11.04 16.38 6.40
CA LEU A 42 10.25 15.69 7.42
C LEU A 42 11.06 14.61 8.14
N TYR A 43 11.90 13.85 7.44
CA TYR A 43 12.77 12.86 8.07
C TYR A 43 13.69 13.50 9.09
N ALA A 44 14.37 14.60 8.72
CA ALA A 44 15.23 15.33 9.66
C ALA A 44 14.44 15.92 10.84
N ALA A 45 13.17 16.26 10.68
CA ALA A 45 12.32 16.69 11.78
C ALA A 45 11.96 15.53 12.74
N THR A 46 11.74 14.31 12.22
CA THR A 46 11.46 13.13 13.06
C THR A 46 12.64 12.78 13.97
N THR A 47 13.87 12.99 13.54
CA THR A 47 15.07 12.72 14.37
C THR A 47 15.18 13.67 15.57
N ARG A 48 14.47 14.81 15.54
CA ARG A 48 14.50 15.84 16.59
C ARG A 48 13.26 15.79 17.48
N SER A 49 12.21 15.06 17.11
CA SER A 49 10.95 15.03 17.84
C SER A 49 10.44 13.58 17.97
N PRO A 50 10.52 12.98 19.17
CA PRO A 50 9.98 11.65 19.41
C PRO A 50 8.47 11.53 19.10
N VAL A 51 7.71 12.60 19.36
CA VAL A 51 6.27 12.63 19.07
C VAL A 51 6.04 12.52 17.56
N LEU A 52 6.77 13.32 16.76
CA LEU A 52 6.65 13.27 15.31
C LEU A 52 7.08 11.91 14.74
N GLN A 53 8.14 11.32 15.29
CA GLN A 53 8.58 9.99 14.94
C GLN A 53 7.46 8.94 15.17
N HIS A 54 6.81 8.96 16.34
CA HIS A 54 5.70 8.06 16.64
C HIS A 54 4.50 8.28 15.70
N LEU A 55 4.15 9.52 15.40
CA LEU A 55 3.06 9.84 14.47
C LEU A 55 3.32 9.30 13.07
N VAL A 56 4.55 9.44 12.57
CA VAL A 56 4.98 8.89 11.28
C VAL A 56 4.92 7.36 11.28
N HIS A 57 5.40 6.70 12.35
CA HIS A 57 5.28 5.23 12.45
C HIS A 57 3.83 4.77 12.48
N MET A 58 2.95 5.45 13.21
CA MET A 58 1.51 5.14 13.24
C MET A 58 0.86 5.35 11.88
N HIS A 59 1.24 6.41 11.16
CA HIS A 59 0.77 6.65 9.79
C HIS A 59 1.15 5.47 8.87
N PHE A 60 2.42 5.06 8.86
CA PHE A 60 2.86 3.96 8.00
C PHE A 60 2.25 2.63 8.37
N LEU A 61 2.07 2.35 9.66
CA LEU A 61 1.38 1.15 10.12
C LEU A 61 -0.07 1.12 9.60
N ALA A 62 -0.78 2.23 9.76
CA ALA A 62 -2.17 2.35 9.31
C ALA A 62 -2.30 2.33 7.79
N ALA A 63 -1.45 3.06 7.06
CA ALA A 63 -1.46 3.13 5.61
C ALA A 63 -1.06 1.79 4.98
N GLY A 64 -0.03 1.11 5.51
CA GLY A 64 0.39 -0.21 5.07
C GLY A 64 -0.66 -1.28 5.34
N TYR A 65 -1.30 -1.26 6.51
CA TYR A 65 -2.41 -2.15 6.83
C TYR A 65 -3.60 -1.94 5.87
N LEU A 66 -3.99 -0.67 5.65
CA LEU A 66 -5.06 -0.33 4.72
C LEU A 66 -4.73 -0.80 3.29
N PHE A 67 -3.51 -0.58 2.83
CA PHE A 67 -3.05 -1.03 1.53
C PHE A 67 -3.13 -2.55 1.39
N ALA A 68 -2.57 -3.29 2.35
CA ALA A 68 -2.64 -4.75 2.36
C ALA A 68 -4.09 -5.28 2.39
N TRP A 69 -4.95 -4.66 3.19
CA TRP A 69 -6.38 -4.99 3.26
C TRP A 69 -7.08 -4.78 1.92
N VAL A 70 -6.87 -3.63 1.26
CA VAL A 70 -7.54 -3.30 0.00
C VAL A 70 -7.01 -4.17 -1.15
N ILE A 71 -5.71 -4.49 -1.17
CA ILE A 71 -5.10 -5.33 -2.21
C ILE A 71 -5.48 -6.81 -2.03
N ALA A 72 -5.24 -7.39 -0.86
CA ALA A 72 -5.31 -8.85 -0.64
C ALA A 72 -6.34 -9.30 0.39
N GLY A 73 -7.01 -8.39 1.10
CA GLY A 73 -7.97 -8.73 2.15
C GLY A 73 -9.13 -9.62 1.66
N PRO A 74 -9.74 -10.43 2.53
CA PRO A 74 -10.75 -11.42 2.17
C PRO A 74 -12.16 -10.85 1.93
N ASP A 75 -12.38 -9.56 2.10
CA ASP A 75 -13.71 -8.96 2.11
C ASP A 75 -14.42 -9.00 0.74
N PRO A 76 -15.66 -9.50 0.66
CA PRO A 76 -16.47 -9.57 -0.56
C PRO A 76 -17.16 -8.24 -0.92
N ALA A 77 -16.58 -7.07 -0.61
CA ALA A 77 -17.20 -5.78 -0.86
C ALA A 77 -17.76 -5.66 -2.30
N PRO A 78 -19.03 -5.25 -2.50
CA PRO A 78 -19.72 -5.28 -3.78
C PRO A 78 -19.08 -4.42 -4.88
N ARG A 79 -18.21 -3.48 -4.51
CA ARG A 79 -17.52 -2.53 -5.41
C ARG A 79 -16.02 -2.70 -5.45
N ARG A 80 -15.51 -3.87 -5.06
CA ARG A 80 -14.06 -4.11 -5.07
C ARG A 80 -13.53 -4.19 -6.50
N PRO A 81 -12.40 -3.53 -6.84
CA PRO A 81 -11.78 -3.64 -8.15
C PRO A 81 -11.45 -5.08 -8.49
N SER A 82 -11.46 -5.41 -9.78
CA SER A 82 -11.09 -6.75 -10.26
C SER A 82 -9.67 -7.13 -9.85
N VAL A 83 -9.37 -8.41 -9.75
CA VAL A 83 -8.01 -8.90 -9.41
C VAL A 83 -6.95 -8.32 -10.34
N PRO A 84 -7.14 -8.30 -11.69
CA PRO A 84 -6.19 -7.66 -12.58
C PRO A 84 -5.96 -6.16 -12.26
N ALA A 85 -7.02 -5.41 -11.97
CA ALA A 85 -6.88 -4.00 -11.61
C ALA A 85 -6.06 -3.80 -10.32
N ARG A 86 -6.27 -4.65 -9.30
CA ARG A 86 -5.48 -4.62 -8.07
C ARG A 86 -4.03 -5.03 -8.28
N LEU A 87 -3.77 -5.98 -9.19
CA LEU A 87 -2.40 -6.34 -9.60
C LEU A 87 -1.70 -5.17 -10.31
N VAL A 88 -2.41 -4.43 -11.15
CA VAL A 88 -1.84 -3.21 -11.78
C VAL A 88 -1.49 -2.17 -10.72
N VAL A 89 -2.41 -1.89 -9.77
CA VAL A 89 -2.14 -0.95 -8.67
C VAL A 89 -0.95 -1.40 -7.83
N LEU A 90 -0.87 -2.68 -7.49
CA LEU A 90 0.27 -3.25 -6.77
C LEU A 90 1.57 -3.12 -7.58
N GLY A 91 1.56 -3.41 -8.88
CA GLY A 91 2.72 -3.24 -9.75
C GLY A 91 3.22 -1.80 -9.83
N VAL A 92 2.31 -0.82 -9.88
CA VAL A 92 2.66 0.61 -9.79
C VAL A 92 3.27 0.95 -8.43
N ALA A 93 2.71 0.39 -7.34
CA ALA A 93 3.25 0.58 -6.00
C ALA A 93 4.67 0.03 -5.87
N ILE A 94 4.92 -1.18 -6.35
CA ILE A 94 6.26 -1.80 -6.40
C ILE A 94 7.24 -0.89 -7.14
N ALA A 95 6.89 -0.45 -8.35
CA ALA A 95 7.75 0.40 -9.16
C ALA A 95 8.09 1.74 -8.47
N ALA A 96 7.10 2.39 -7.85
CA ALA A 96 7.30 3.65 -7.13
C ALA A 96 8.17 3.46 -5.88
N HIS A 97 7.92 2.40 -5.12
CA HIS A 97 8.70 2.05 -3.92
C HIS A 97 10.16 1.72 -4.28
N ALA A 98 10.38 0.88 -5.28
CA ALA A 98 11.71 0.55 -5.78
C ALA A 98 12.46 1.80 -6.28
N THR A 99 11.78 2.69 -7.01
CA THR A 99 12.36 3.96 -7.47
C THR A 99 12.81 4.83 -6.30
N LEU A 100 11.95 4.98 -5.28
CA LEU A 100 12.30 5.77 -4.09
C LEU A 100 13.50 5.16 -3.34
N SER A 101 13.53 3.85 -3.17
CA SER A 101 14.65 3.13 -2.54
C SER A 101 15.98 3.36 -3.32
N GLN A 102 15.92 3.37 -4.65
CA GLN A 102 17.09 3.67 -5.49
C GLN A 102 17.54 5.13 -5.36
N LEU A 103 16.60 6.08 -5.30
CA LEU A 103 16.93 7.49 -5.05
C LEU A 103 17.60 7.67 -3.69
N MET A 104 17.11 6.98 -2.65
CA MET A 104 17.73 6.96 -1.33
C MET A 104 19.15 6.37 -1.39
N TYR A 105 19.32 5.24 -2.07
CA TYR A 105 20.63 4.61 -2.22
C TYR A 105 21.64 5.53 -2.91
N ALA A 106 21.24 6.18 -3.99
CA ALA A 106 22.04 7.16 -4.72
C ALA A 106 22.26 8.46 -3.94
N GLY A 107 21.43 8.78 -2.95
CA GLY A 107 21.41 10.07 -2.27
C GLY A 107 20.89 11.20 -3.14
N ALA A 108 20.04 10.88 -4.09
CA ALA A 108 19.46 11.83 -5.01
C ALA A 108 18.06 12.26 -4.54
N LEU A 109 17.79 13.54 -4.49
CA LEU A 109 16.49 14.14 -4.15
C LEU A 109 15.99 13.83 -2.73
N VAL A 110 16.82 13.23 -1.86
CA VAL A 110 16.43 12.86 -0.49
C VAL A 110 17.18 13.73 0.53
N ASP A 111 16.47 14.15 1.57
CA ASP A 111 17.00 14.92 2.70
C ASP A 111 17.13 14.04 3.95
N ILE A 112 18.11 13.15 3.94
CA ILE A 112 18.37 12.21 5.05
C ILE A 112 19.77 12.55 5.63
N PRO A 113 19.82 13.19 6.81
CA PRO A 113 21.06 13.65 7.44
C PRO A 113 21.77 12.52 8.19
N VAL A 114 22.19 11.47 7.46
CA VAL A 114 22.95 10.33 7.98
C VAL A 114 24.16 10.04 7.09
N PRO A 115 25.18 9.33 7.59
CA PRO A 115 26.30 8.90 6.77
C PRO A 115 25.88 8.12 5.53
N PRO A 116 26.61 8.25 4.40
CA PRO A 116 26.24 7.59 3.14
C PRO A 116 26.06 6.08 3.26
N ASP A 117 26.85 5.42 4.09
CA ASP A 117 26.79 3.96 4.25
C ASP A 117 25.53 3.53 5.02
N GLU A 118 25.14 4.28 6.05
CA GLU A 118 23.88 4.04 6.77
C GLU A 118 22.67 4.29 5.87
N ARG A 119 22.70 5.35 5.06
CA ARG A 119 21.66 5.64 4.09
C ARG A 119 21.51 4.53 3.06
N ARG A 120 22.65 4.03 2.51
CA ARG A 120 22.64 2.90 1.56
C ARG A 120 22.13 1.62 2.20
N GLY A 121 22.53 1.33 3.44
CA GLY A 121 22.02 0.19 4.21
C GLY A 121 20.52 0.27 4.42
N GLY A 122 20.00 1.43 4.84
CA GLY A 122 18.57 1.67 4.99
C GLY A 122 17.80 1.55 3.68
N ALA A 123 18.34 2.10 2.59
CA ALA A 123 17.75 2.00 1.26
C ALA A 123 17.69 0.56 0.74
N ALA A 124 18.74 -0.22 0.96
CA ALA A 124 18.78 -1.65 0.60
C ALA A 124 17.76 -2.45 1.41
N LEU A 125 17.67 -2.20 2.72
CA LEU A 125 16.68 -2.84 3.59
C LEU A 125 15.25 -2.49 3.16
N MET A 126 15.00 -1.23 2.83
CA MET A 126 13.72 -0.76 2.33
C MET A 126 13.37 -1.46 1.00
N TYR A 127 14.30 -1.52 0.06
CA TYR A 127 14.12 -2.17 -1.24
C TYR A 127 13.75 -3.65 -1.08
N TYR A 128 14.62 -4.45 -0.47
CA TYR A 128 14.39 -5.90 -0.34
C TYR A 128 13.23 -6.25 0.61
N GLY A 129 13.08 -5.51 1.70
CA GLY A 129 11.98 -5.72 2.64
C GLY A 129 10.62 -5.39 2.02
N GLY A 130 10.56 -4.32 1.22
CA GLY A 130 9.38 -3.94 0.46
C GLY A 130 9.03 -4.98 -0.60
N ASP A 131 10.00 -5.38 -1.43
CA ASP A 131 9.80 -6.40 -2.46
C ASP A 131 9.22 -7.69 -1.88
N ILE A 132 9.74 -8.17 -0.74
CA ILE A 132 9.23 -9.38 -0.07
C ILE A 132 7.76 -9.18 0.33
N ALA A 133 7.42 -8.07 0.97
CA ALA A 133 6.06 -7.79 1.41
C ALA A 133 5.09 -7.68 0.22
N GLU A 134 5.50 -7.01 -0.84
CA GLU A 134 4.69 -6.80 -2.05
C GLU A 134 4.50 -8.10 -2.85
N LEU A 135 5.53 -8.94 -2.95
CA LEU A 135 5.42 -10.28 -3.53
C LEU A 135 4.48 -11.18 -2.73
N MET A 136 4.53 -11.11 -1.40
CA MET A 136 3.58 -11.83 -0.54
C MET A 136 2.14 -11.36 -0.77
N LEU A 137 1.91 -10.06 -0.95
CA LEU A 137 0.60 -9.52 -1.30
C LEU A 137 0.14 -9.99 -2.68
N ALA A 138 1.02 -9.99 -3.68
CA ALA A 138 0.72 -10.51 -5.01
C ALA A 138 0.34 -11.99 -4.96
N PHE A 139 1.11 -12.80 -4.22
CA PHE A 139 0.83 -14.22 -4.02
C PHE A 139 -0.52 -14.43 -3.33
N ALA A 140 -0.80 -13.73 -2.22
CA ALA A 140 -2.07 -13.83 -1.52
C ALA A 140 -3.25 -13.45 -2.41
N LEU A 141 -3.10 -12.40 -3.23
CA LEU A 141 -4.11 -11.96 -4.17
C LEU A 141 -4.39 -13.02 -5.25
N ILE A 142 -3.35 -13.63 -5.81
CA ILE A 142 -3.48 -14.67 -6.85
C ILE A 142 -4.03 -15.96 -6.26
N ALA A 143 -3.56 -16.38 -5.08
CA ALA A 143 -4.01 -17.59 -4.41
C ALA A 143 -5.51 -17.56 -4.04
N THR A 144 -6.03 -16.37 -3.77
CA THR A 144 -7.46 -16.17 -3.50
C THR A 144 -8.29 -15.94 -4.76
N TRP A 145 -7.66 -15.80 -5.91
CA TRP A 145 -8.35 -15.63 -7.19
C TRP A 145 -8.93 -16.94 -7.68
N ARG A 146 -10.18 -17.19 -7.33
CA ARG A 146 -10.96 -18.26 -7.95
C ARG A 146 -11.48 -17.75 -9.28
N GLY A 147 -10.99 -18.30 -10.39
CA GLY A 147 -11.52 -18.04 -11.71
C GLY A 147 -13.05 -18.25 -11.70
N ARG A 148 -13.82 -17.28 -12.20
CA ARG A 148 -15.25 -17.46 -12.40
C ARG A 148 -15.44 -18.70 -13.28
N PRO A 149 -16.19 -19.75 -12.83
CA PRO A 149 -16.53 -20.85 -13.72
C PRO A 149 -17.23 -20.26 -14.93
N ALA A 150 -16.74 -20.60 -16.13
CA ALA A 150 -17.37 -20.23 -17.38
C ALA A 150 -18.84 -20.69 -17.31
N HIS A 151 -19.75 -19.75 -17.38
CA HIS A 151 -21.18 -20.04 -17.44
C HIS A 151 -21.38 -20.90 -18.70
N ARG A 152 -21.52 -22.21 -18.53
CA ARG A 152 -21.92 -23.09 -19.63
C ARG A 152 -23.28 -22.57 -20.12
N ALA A 153 -23.25 -21.93 -21.27
CA ALA A 153 -24.45 -21.62 -22.00
C ALA A 153 -25.21 -22.95 -22.21
N HIS A 154 -26.27 -23.18 -21.44
CA HIS A 154 -27.24 -24.21 -21.76
C HIS A 154 -27.91 -23.77 -23.05
N SER A 155 -27.51 -24.38 -24.16
CA SER A 155 -28.27 -24.32 -25.40
C SER A 155 -29.57 -25.09 -25.13
N PRO A 156 -30.74 -24.47 -25.26
CA PRO A 156 -31.98 -25.23 -25.29
C PRO A 156 -32.02 -25.99 -26.63
N VAL A 157 -31.86 -27.29 -26.55
CA VAL A 157 -32.18 -28.18 -27.67
C VAL A 157 -33.71 -28.17 -27.76
N GLY A 158 -34.23 -27.62 -28.87
CA GLY A 158 -35.63 -27.65 -29.25
C GLY A 158 -36.12 -29.05 -29.62
#